data_bd1aad8d490deb450f2a78612979228b
#
_entry.id   bd1aad8d490deb450f2a78612979228b
#
_cell.length_a   1.000
_cell.length_b   1.000
_cell.length_c   1.000
_cell.angle_alpha   90.00
_cell.angle_beta   90.00
_cell.angle_gamma   90.00
#
_symmetry.space_group_name_H-M   'P 1'
#
loop_
_entity.id
_entity.type
_entity.pdbx_description
1 polymer ?
#
loop_
_entity_poly.entity_id
_entity_poly.type
_entity_poly.pdbx_seq_one_letter_code
_entity_poly.pdbx_strand_id
1 'polypeptide(L)'
;MAQELERVVISSTIVTNALTEGSLPPAFLVIIAGPGMNVKGHLPVTPYYLSGYVDHRGKITANIDWSRHQELLRRKGSGVCAVSGKFSVRNPQLEYQAEHELKKCGYSKVFLGSELSGELNFVRRSNSAYFSAQVYELFTRFCKRVERALAERGIRAPVHILKADGGT
;
A
#
# COMPACT_ATOMS: atom_id res chain seq x y z
N MET A 1 -31.12 -31.60 -6.04
CA MET A 1 -29.64 -31.49 -6.27
C MET A 1 -29.27 -30.04 -6.05
N ALA A 2 -28.48 -29.75 -5.03
CA ALA A 2 -27.92 -28.41 -4.87
C ALA A 2 -26.94 -28.19 -6.04
N GLN A 3 -27.15 -27.16 -6.87
CA GLN A 3 -26.22 -26.76 -7.87
C GLN A 3 -24.93 -26.36 -7.15
N GLU A 4 -23.83 -27.06 -7.41
CA GLU A 4 -22.50 -26.65 -6.90
C GLU A 4 -22.14 -25.33 -7.56
N LEU A 5 -21.95 -24.29 -6.74
CA LEU A 5 -21.50 -23.00 -7.20
C LEU A 5 -20.02 -23.08 -7.53
N GLU A 6 -19.64 -22.80 -8.77
CA GLU A 6 -18.25 -22.81 -9.20
C GLU A 6 -17.44 -21.61 -8.59
N ARG A 7 -18.07 -20.46 -8.48
CA ARG A 7 -17.46 -19.23 -7.96
C ARG A 7 -18.49 -18.21 -7.51
N VAL A 8 -18.11 -17.32 -6.63
CA VAL A 8 -18.88 -16.14 -6.25
C VAL A 8 -18.10 -14.89 -6.70
N VAL A 9 -18.74 -14.03 -7.47
CA VAL A 9 -18.13 -12.76 -7.93
C VAL A 9 -18.88 -11.61 -7.27
N ILE A 10 -18.16 -10.71 -6.61
CA ILE A 10 -18.74 -9.58 -5.88
C ILE A 10 -18.18 -8.28 -6.42
N SER A 11 -19.04 -7.34 -6.73
CA SER A 11 -18.69 -5.93 -6.96
C SER A 11 -19.09 -5.09 -5.76
N SER A 12 -18.24 -4.14 -5.37
CA SER A 12 -18.52 -3.27 -4.24
C SER A 12 -17.91 -1.89 -4.43
N THR A 13 -18.64 -0.86 -4.02
CA THR A 13 -18.21 0.54 -3.99
C THR A 13 -17.67 0.97 -2.61
N ILE A 14 -17.51 0.03 -1.68
CA ILE A 14 -17.13 0.35 -0.28
C ILE A 14 -15.85 1.16 -0.18
N VAL A 15 -14.84 0.83 -1.00
CA VAL A 15 -13.55 1.54 -1.03
C VAL A 15 -13.72 2.93 -1.63
N THR A 16 -14.39 3.02 -2.78
CA THR A 16 -14.64 4.29 -3.47
C THR A 16 -15.42 5.26 -2.60
N ASN A 17 -16.51 4.78 -1.96
CA ASN A 17 -17.31 5.59 -1.07
C ASN A 17 -16.49 6.10 0.12
N ALA A 18 -15.73 5.22 0.79
CA ALA A 18 -14.93 5.60 1.94
C ALA A 18 -13.85 6.65 1.59
N LEU A 19 -13.23 6.53 0.42
CA LEU A 19 -12.25 7.52 -0.06
C LEU A 19 -12.92 8.85 -0.42
N THR A 20 -14.07 8.82 -1.10
CA THR A 20 -14.81 10.03 -1.51
C THR A 20 -15.35 10.79 -0.30
N GLU A 21 -15.83 10.08 0.70
CA GLU A 21 -16.36 10.66 1.95
C GLU A 21 -15.25 11.14 2.90
N GLY A 22 -13.99 10.79 2.64
CA GLY A 22 -12.87 11.10 3.53
C GLY A 22 -13.02 10.49 4.93
N SER A 23 -13.76 9.39 5.05
CA SER A 23 -14.13 8.76 6.34
C SER A 23 -13.01 7.92 6.95
N LEU A 24 -11.90 7.71 6.23
CA LEU A 24 -10.78 6.88 6.68
C LEU A 24 -9.68 7.71 7.35
N PRO A 25 -9.06 7.19 8.41
CA PRO A 25 -7.92 7.85 9.03
C PRO A 25 -6.74 7.90 8.05
N PRO A 26 -5.85 8.92 8.16
CA PRO A 26 -4.67 8.99 7.32
C PRO A 26 -3.71 7.83 7.60
N ALA A 27 -3.19 7.21 6.55
CA ALA A 27 -2.12 6.23 6.64
C ALA A 27 -0.75 6.92 6.77
N PHE A 28 0.22 6.23 7.36
CA PHE A 28 1.59 6.73 7.40
C PHE A 28 2.27 6.48 6.04
N LEU A 29 2.82 7.54 5.45
CA LEU A 29 3.49 7.49 4.15
C LEU A 29 4.97 7.82 4.31
N VAL A 30 5.81 6.94 3.78
CA VAL A 30 7.28 7.10 3.73
C VAL A 30 7.71 7.22 2.27
N ILE A 31 8.56 8.20 1.98
CA ILE A 31 9.03 8.51 0.64
C ILE A 31 10.55 8.49 0.57
N ILE A 32 11.08 7.84 -0.47
CA ILE A 32 12.50 7.83 -0.84
C ILE A 32 12.64 8.56 -2.18
N ALA A 33 12.64 9.89 -2.14
CA ALA A 33 12.58 10.72 -3.35
C ALA A 33 13.95 10.92 -4.02
N GLY A 34 15.03 10.88 -3.25
CA GLY A 34 16.34 11.31 -3.70
C GLY A 34 16.41 12.82 -3.97
N PRO A 35 17.50 13.31 -4.53
CA PRO A 35 17.69 14.73 -4.80
C PRO A 35 16.79 15.23 -5.94
N GLY A 36 16.47 16.53 -5.91
CA GLY A 36 15.82 17.24 -7.03
C GLY A 36 14.34 16.95 -7.23
N MET A 37 13.68 16.26 -6.32
CA MET A 37 12.23 16.02 -6.41
C MET A 37 11.47 16.70 -5.28
N ASN A 38 10.59 17.62 -5.64
CA ASN A 38 9.64 18.19 -4.70
C ASN A 38 8.25 17.60 -4.96
N VAL A 39 7.75 16.83 -4.00
CA VAL A 39 6.40 16.22 -4.07
C VAL A 39 5.40 16.96 -3.16
N LYS A 40 5.80 18.12 -2.61
CA LYS A 40 4.92 18.93 -1.76
C LYS A 40 3.68 19.37 -2.56
N GLY A 41 2.52 19.16 -1.97
CA GLY A 41 1.23 19.47 -2.61
C GLY A 41 0.74 18.46 -3.66
N HIS A 42 1.53 17.43 -3.97
CA HIS A 42 1.13 16.36 -4.90
C HIS A 42 0.75 15.05 -4.22
N LEU A 43 0.94 14.99 -2.91
CA LEU A 43 0.58 13.83 -2.08
C LEU A 43 -0.55 14.20 -1.12
N PRO A 44 -1.39 13.24 -0.75
CA PRO A 44 -2.58 13.51 0.07
C PRO A 44 -2.24 13.82 1.54
N VAL A 45 -1.02 13.53 1.96
CA VAL A 45 -0.49 13.82 3.31
C VAL A 45 0.97 14.28 3.20
N THR A 46 1.46 14.91 4.27
CA THR A 46 2.89 15.17 4.41
C THR A 46 3.62 13.87 4.70
N PRO A 47 4.49 13.38 3.79
CA PRO A 47 5.18 12.13 4.00
C PRO A 47 6.38 12.28 4.94
N TYR A 48 6.83 11.17 5.49
CA TYR A 48 8.16 11.07 6.08
C TYR A 48 9.19 10.80 4.97
N TYR A 49 10.23 11.61 4.92
CA TYR A 49 11.28 11.46 3.91
C TYR A 49 12.44 10.63 4.47
N LEU A 50 12.74 9.50 3.82
CA LEU A 50 13.98 8.76 4.02
C LEU A 50 15.07 9.26 3.08
N SER A 51 16.29 9.27 3.57
CA SER A 51 17.49 9.38 2.73
C SER A 51 17.60 8.16 1.82
N GLY A 52 18.44 8.25 0.84
CA GLY A 52 18.64 7.18 -0.14
C GLY A 52 18.19 7.60 -1.55
N TYR A 53 18.79 6.97 -2.55
CA TYR A 53 18.48 7.31 -3.93
C TYR A 53 18.82 6.16 -4.89
N VAL A 54 17.84 5.82 -5.71
CA VAL A 54 17.98 4.97 -6.89
C VAL A 54 17.94 5.88 -8.11
N ASP A 55 18.90 5.77 -9.01
CA ASP A 55 18.94 6.57 -10.25
C ASP A 55 17.98 6.01 -11.32
N HIS A 56 17.86 6.74 -12.43
CA HIS A 56 17.01 6.37 -13.55
C HIS A 56 17.40 5.05 -14.24
N ARG A 57 18.58 4.51 -13.97
CA ARG A 57 19.07 3.22 -14.49
C ARG A 57 18.83 2.07 -13.50
N GLY A 58 18.31 2.35 -12.31
CA GLY A 58 18.08 1.37 -11.25
C GLY A 58 19.31 1.13 -10.37
N LYS A 59 20.36 1.95 -10.49
CA LYS A 59 21.54 1.87 -9.61
C LYS A 59 21.26 2.61 -8.30
N ILE A 60 21.54 1.98 -7.17
CA ILE A 60 21.55 2.65 -5.86
C ILE A 60 22.78 3.55 -5.83
N THR A 61 22.57 4.85 -5.83
CA THR A 61 23.62 5.87 -5.76
C THR A 61 23.83 6.41 -4.34
N ALA A 62 22.82 6.24 -3.48
CA ALA A 62 22.91 6.50 -2.05
C ALA A 62 22.03 5.50 -1.29
N ASN A 63 22.59 4.88 -0.26
CA ASN A 63 21.85 4.04 0.66
C ASN A 63 21.05 4.89 1.68
N ILE A 64 20.09 4.25 2.35
CA ILE A 64 19.38 4.88 3.48
C ILE A 64 20.38 5.04 4.64
N ASP A 65 20.56 6.27 5.09
CA ASP A 65 21.36 6.58 6.27
C ASP A 65 20.46 6.51 7.52
N TRP A 66 20.36 5.35 8.12
CA TRP A 66 19.51 5.09 9.28
C TRP A 66 19.91 5.91 10.52
N SER A 67 21.15 6.43 10.59
CA SER A 67 21.57 7.29 11.69
C SER A 67 20.76 8.59 11.76
N ARG A 68 20.30 9.07 10.60
CA ARG A 68 19.47 10.27 10.48
C ARG A 68 17.99 10.01 10.74
N HIS A 69 17.57 8.75 10.85
CA HIS A 69 16.16 8.35 10.97
C HIS A 69 15.85 7.64 12.28
N GLN A 70 16.64 7.94 13.33
CA GLN A 70 16.47 7.34 14.66
C GLN A 70 15.09 7.61 15.27
N GLU A 71 14.50 8.76 14.98
CA GLU A 71 13.14 9.08 15.40
C GLU A 71 12.11 8.11 14.80
N LEU A 72 12.24 7.81 13.49
CA LEU A 72 11.40 6.82 12.83
C LEU A 72 11.57 5.44 13.46
N LEU A 73 12.81 5.02 13.72
CA LEU A 73 13.11 3.69 14.30
C LEU A 73 12.61 3.54 15.74
N ARG A 74 12.48 4.64 16.48
CA ARG A 74 11.90 4.66 17.85
C ARG A 74 10.38 4.77 17.86
N ARG A 75 9.79 5.05 16.71
CA ARG A 75 8.34 5.20 16.61
C ARG A 75 7.68 3.85 16.82
N LYS A 76 6.71 3.80 17.73
CA LYS A 76 5.81 2.64 17.85
C LYS A 76 4.78 2.74 16.73
N GLY A 77 5.00 2.00 15.65
CA GLY A 77 4.06 1.89 14.55
C GLY A 77 2.83 1.08 14.95
N SER A 78 1.71 1.38 14.37
CA SER A 78 0.47 0.60 14.51
C SER A 78 -0.25 0.52 13.18
N GLY A 79 -0.90 -0.60 12.92
CA GLY A 79 -1.68 -0.80 11.70
C GLY A 79 -0.81 -0.93 10.46
N VAL A 80 -1.13 -0.15 9.45
CA VAL A 80 -0.53 -0.24 8.12
C VAL A 80 0.13 1.07 7.69
N CYS A 81 1.12 0.96 6.80
CA CYS A 81 1.80 2.13 6.22
C CYS A 81 2.15 1.87 4.74
N ALA A 82 2.62 2.91 4.07
CA ALA A 82 3.07 2.84 2.69
C ALA A 82 4.50 3.37 2.55
N VAL A 83 5.25 2.77 1.64
CA VAL A 83 6.59 3.21 1.23
C VAL A 83 6.61 3.36 -0.29
N SER A 84 7.16 4.45 -0.78
CA SER A 84 7.37 4.63 -2.21
C SER A 84 8.71 5.30 -2.50
N GLY A 85 9.49 4.67 -3.38
CA GLY A 85 10.79 5.17 -3.82
C GLY A 85 10.77 5.67 -5.26
N LYS A 86 11.50 6.75 -5.53
CA LYS A 86 11.75 7.19 -6.90
C LYS A 86 12.57 6.12 -7.62
N PHE A 87 12.15 5.73 -8.82
CA PHE A 87 12.75 4.66 -9.62
C PHE A 87 12.78 3.26 -8.97
N SER A 88 12.03 3.04 -7.89
CA SER A 88 11.93 1.73 -7.22
C SER A 88 11.34 0.63 -8.11
N VAL A 89 10.59 0.97 -9.16
CA VAL A 89 10.15 0.00 -10.19
C VAL A 89 11.32 -0.62 -10.97
N ARG A 90 12.49 0.03 -10.98
CA ARG A 90 13.72 -0.50 -11.59
C ARG A 90 14.60 -1.22 -10.58
N ASN A 91 14.55 -0.79 -9.32
CA ASN A 91 15.26 -1.42 -8.21
C ASN A 91 14.53 -1.13 -6.90
N PRO A 92 13.76 -2.09 -6.36
CA PRO A 92 12.95 -1.89 -5.16
C PRO A 92 13.73 -2.05 -3.85
N GLN A 93 15.03 -2.26 -3.89
CA GLN A 93 15.81 -2.68 -2.73
C GLN A 93 15.74 -1.71 -1.54
N LEU A 94 15.66 -0.38 -1.81
CA LEU A 94 15.49 0.61 -0.74
C LEU A 94 14.08 0.57 -0.13
N GLU A 95 13.04 0.26 -0.93
CA GLU A 95 11.71 0.03 -0.38
C GLU A 95 11.68 -1.21 0.53
N TYR A 96 12.33 -2.31 0.14
CA TYR A 96 12.44 -3.52 0.97
C TYR A 96 13.20 -3.28 2.28
N GLN A 97 14.28 -2.48 2.23
CA GLN A 97 14.98 -2.09 3.45
C GLN A 97 14.08 -1.28 4.39
N ALA A 98 13.33 -0.33 3.83
CA ALA A 98 12.39 0.48 4.60
C ALA A 98 11.25 -0.38 5.18
N GLU A 99 10.69 -1.29 4.40
CA GLU A 99 9.68 -2.25 4.86
C GLU A 99 10.18 -3.06 6.07
N HIS A 100 11.38 -3.60 5.97
CA HIS A 100 11.97 -4.40 7.04
C HIS A 100 12.06 -3.63 8.36
N GLU A 101 12.56 -2.39 8.32
CA GLU A 101 12.67 -1.56 9.52
C GLU A 101 11.29 -1.11 10.04
N LEU A 102 10.36 -0.77 9.16
CA LEU A 102 9.00 -0.39 9.57
C LEU A 102 8.25 -1.56 10.23
N LYS A 103 8.44 -2.79 9.75
CA LYS A 103 7.88 -3.98 10.41
C LYS A 103 8.46 -4.17 11.82
N LYS A 104 9.76 -3.92 12.02
CA LYS A 104 10.37 -3.92 13.36
C LYS A 104 9.78 -2.83 14.26
N CYS A 105 9.41 -1.69 13.69
CA CYS A 105 8.73 -0.62 14.43
C CYS A 105 7.29 -0.96 14.84
N GLY A 106 6.72 -2.09 14.36
CA GLY A 106 5.39 -2.58 14.74
C GLY A 106 4.30 -2.39 13.69
N TYR A 107 4.62 -1.94 12.47
CA TYR A 107 3.63 -1.93 11.39
C TYR A 107 3.31 -3.35 10.92
N SER A 108 2.04 -3.71 10.92
CA SER A 108 1.57 -5.07 10.55
C SER A 108 1.63 -5.35 9.06
N LYS A 109 1.46 -4.32 8.24
CA LYS A 109 1.54 -4.39 6.78
C LYS A 109 2.17 -3.12 6.23
N VAL A 110 3.06 -3.28 5.27
CA VAL A 110 3.69 -2.17 4.52
C VAL A 110 3.34 -2.35 3.05
N PHE A 111 2.79 -1.31 2.43
CA PHE A 111 2.50 -1.28 1.01
C PHE A 111 3.65 -0.64 0.26
N LEU A 112 4.24 -1.36 -0.68
CA LEU A 112 5.37 -0.89 -1.47
C LEU A 112 4.88 -0.37 -2.82
N GLY A 113 5.30 0.84 -3.17
CA GLY A 113 4.92 1.45 -4.43
C GLY A 113 5.32 0.63 -5.64
N SER A 114 6.50 0.02 -5.62
CA SER A 114 7.02 -0.83 -6.70
C SER A 114 6.22 -2.12 -6.92
N GLU A 115 5.60 -2.67 -5.88
CA GLU A 115 4.79 -3.90 -5.98
C GLU A 115 3.36 -3.61 -6.46
N LEU A 116 2.84 -2.42 -6.13
CA LEU A 116 1.46 -2.04 -6.48
C LEU A 116 1.32 -1.56 -7.92
N SER A 117 2.36 -0.99 -8.49
CA SER A 117 2.30 -0.43 -9.84
C SER A 117 3.68 -0.41 -10.49
N GLY A 118 3.74 -0.91 -11.73
CA GLY A 118 4.92 -0.79 -12.60
C GLY A 118 5.08 0.59 -13.25
N GLU A 119 4.20 1.56 -12.94
CA GLU A 119 4.27 2.90 -13.52
C GLU A 119 5.54 3.66 -13.10
N LEU A 120 6.16 4.33 -14.05
CA LEU A 120 7.31 5.19 -13.79
C LEU A 120 6.93 6.48 -13.05
N ASN A 121 5.66 6.90 -13.15
CA ASN A 121 5.18 8.10 -12.46
C ASN A 121 5.21 7.90 -10.94
N PHE A 122 6.23 8.48 -10.32
CA PHE A 122 6.50 8.34 -8.89
C PHE A 122 5.34 8.86 -8.02
N VAL A 123 4.76 10.00 -8.37
CA VAL A 123 3.66 10.61 -7.59
C VAL A 123 2.42 9.73 -7.64
N ARG A 124 2.02 9.26 -8.83
CA ARG A 124 0.87 8.35 -8.96
C ARG A 124 1.08 7.07 -8.17
N ARG A 125 2.26 6.48 -8.28
CA ARG A 125 2.61 5.26 -7.54
C ARG A 125 2.59 5.47 -6.02
N SER A 126 3.09 6.62 -5.54
CA SER A 126 3.04 6.97 -4.13
C SER A 126 1.61 7.14 -3.61
N ASN A 127 0.74 7.77 -4.42
CA ASN A 127 -0.68 7.88 -4.11
C ASN A 127 -1.35 6.50 -4.07
N SER A 128 -1.06 5.62 -5.03
CA SER A 128 -1.59 4.25 -5.03
C SER A 128 -1.19 3.49 -3.77
N ALA A 129 0.08 3.59 -3.36
CA ALA A 129 0.57 2.94 -2.14
C ALA A 129 -0.13 3.50 -0.88
N TYR A 130 -0.26 4.82 -0.81
CA TYR A 130 -0.94 5.49 0.30
C TYR A 130 -2.41 5.07 0.42
N PHE A 131 -3.17 5.16 -0.67
CA PHE A 131 -4.60 4.80 -0.65
C PHE A 131 -4.81 3.30 -0.40
N SER A 132 -3.93 2.43 -0.90
CA SER A 132 -3.96 1.00 -0.59
C SER A 132 -3.77 0.74 0.91
N ALA A 133 -2.83 1.45 1.54
CA ALA A 133 -2.64 1.36 2.98
C ALA A 133 -3.86 1.89 3.75
N GLN A 134 -4.43 3.00 3.31
CA GLN A 134 -5.57 3.64 3.97
C GLN A 134 -6.83 2.77 3.95
N VAL A 135 -7.11 2.08 2.85
CA VAL A 135 -8.32 1.26 2.69
C VAL A 135 -8.17 -0.18 3.17
N TYR A 136 -6.94 -0.61 3.46
CA TYR A 136 -6.64 -2.03 3.73
C TYR A 136 -7.48 -2.66 4.82
N GLU A 137 -7.61 -2.02 5.97
CA GLU A 137 -8.38 -2.56 7.09
C GLU A 137 -9.88 -2.61 6.80
N LEU A 138 -10.41 -1.58 6.13
CA LEU A 138 -11.81 -1.54 5.70
C LEU A 138 -12.09 -2.69 4.74
N PHE A 139 -11.26 -2.84 3.71
CA PHE A 139 -11.43 -3.88 2.69
C PHE A 139 -11.24 -5.28 3.27
N THR A 140 -10.25 -5.48 4.13
CA THR A 140 -10.02 -6.77 4.81
C THR A 140 -11.22 -7.17 5.67
N ARG A 141 -11.80 -6.22 6.42
CA ARG A 141 -13.02 -6.49 7.21
C ARG A 141 -14.22 -6.82 6.32
N PHE A 142 -14.36 -6.15 5.21
CA PHE A 142 -15.40 -6.44 4.23
C PHE A 142 -15.25 -7.86 3.69
N CYS A 143 -14.08 -8.25 3.20
CA CYS A 143 -13.83 -9.60 2.69
C CYS A 143 -14.15 -10.68 3.74
N LYS A 144 -13.66 -10.52 4.96
CA LYS A 144 -13.93 -11.47 6.07
C LYS A 144 -15.44 -11.61 6.37
N ARG A 145 -16.20 -10.51 6.30
CA ARG A 145 -17.65 -10.56 6.50
C ARG A 145 -18.37 -11.31 5.37
N VAL A 146 -17.93 -11.10 4.13
CA VAL A 146 -18.44 -11.81 2.96
C VAL A 146 -18.16 -13.30 3.09
N GLU A 147 -16.93 -13.68 3.35
CA GLU A 147 -16.53 -15.09 3.53
C GLU A 147 -17.32 -15.77 4.63
N ARG A 148 -17.50 -15.11 5.76
CA ARG A 148 -18.30 -15.61 6.87
C ARG A 148 -19.77 -15.79 6.48
N ALA A 149 -20.38 -14.81 5.82
CA ALA A 149 -21.77 -14.87 5.40
C ALA A 149 -22.05 -16.00 4.38
N LEU A 150 -21.08 -16.31 3.52
CA LEU A 150 -21.14 -17.42 2.58
C LEU A 150 -20.99 -18.76 3.31
N ALA A 151 -20.04 -18.86 4.24
CA ALA A 151 -19.83 -20.06 5.04
C ALA A 151 -21.07 -20.43 5.89
N GLU A 152 -21.71 -19.43 6.51
CA GLU A 152 -22.96 -19.61 7.27
C GLU A 152 -24.14 -20.16 6.41
N ARG A 153 -24.07 -19.96 5.07
CA ARG A 153 -25.03 -20.50 4.09
C ARG A 153 -24.56 -21.80 3.43
N GLY A 154 -23.44 -22.37 3.90
CA GLY A 154 -22.90 -23.60 3.32
C GLY A 154 -22.22 -23.43 1.97
N ILE A 155 -21.98 -22.18 1.52
CA ILE A 155 -21.34 -21.88 0.25
C ILE A 155 -19.82 -21.92 0.45
N ARG A 156 -19.14 -22.83 -0.26
CA ARG A 156 -17.68 -23.02 -0.20
C ARG A 156 -16.96 -22.62 -1.49
N ALA A 157 -17.67 -21.99 -2.42
CA ALA A 157 -17.09 -21.53 -3.68
C ALA A 157 -16.06 -20.42 -3.47
N PRO A 158 -14.99 -20.34 -4.29
CA PRO A 158 -14.03 -19.27 -4.22
C PRO A 158 -14.68 -17.90 -4.47
N VAL A 159 -14.26 -16.90 -3.71
CA VAL A 159 -14.77 -15.52 -3.81
C VAL A 159 -13.80 -14.67 -4.59
N HIS A 160 -14.31 -14.02 -5.62
CA HIS A 160 -13.59 -13.09 -6.46
C HIS A 160 -14.15 -11.67 -6.29
N ILE A 161 -13.30 -10.70 -6.10
CA ILE A 161 -13.72 -9.29 -6.05
C ILE A 161 -13.44 -8.65 -7.40
N LEU A 162 -14.49 -8.15 -8.04
CA LEU A 162 -14.40 -7.48 -9.33
C LEU A 162 -13.66 -6.13 -9.16
N LYS A 163 -12.61 -5.94 -9.93
CA LYS A 163 -11.89 -4.67 -10.04
C LYS A 163 -12.60 -3.72 -11.01
N ALA A 164 -12.28 -2.43 -10.92
CA ALA A 164 -12.86 -1.40 -11.79
C ALA A 164 -12.52 -1.61 -13.29
N ASP A 165 -11.43 -2.32 -13.59
CA ASP A 165 -11.01 -2.68 -14.94
C ASP A 165 -11.67 -3.96 -15.48
N GLY A 166 -12.57 -4.58 -14.70
CA GLY A 166 -13.24 -5.84 -15.05
C GLY A 166 -12.44 -7.09 -14.71
N GLY A 167 -11.24 -6.99 -14.14
CA GLY A 167 -10.46 -8.11 -13.61
C GLY A 167 -10.96 -8.58 -12.24
N THR A 168 -10.57 -9.80 -11.86
CA THR A 168 -10.84 -10.39 -10.53
C THR A 168 -9.56 -10.76 -9.81
#